data_75fa2b0f162ca981413baeb386ebc466
#
_entry.id   75fa2b0f162ca981413baeb386ebc466
#
_cell.length_a   1.000
_cell.length_b   1.000
_cell.length_c   1.000
_cell.angle_alpha   90.00
_cell.angle_beta   90.00
_cell.angle_gamma   90.00
#
_symmetry.space_group_name_H-M   'P 1'
#
loop_
_entity.id
_entity.type
_entity.pdbx_description
1 polymer ?
#
loop_
_entity_poly.entity_id
_entity_poly.type
_entity_poly.pdbx_seq_one_letter_code
_entity_poly.pdbx_strand_id
1 'polypeptide(L)'
;MNISRTTFAGFADATEQHFIDRTASFLKANVPALAGVSDVELLSNVQHVVGKARSYGFVEESDVVRFALCSALLGLEFDHDFPGAREILEMKESATYRADLLEYYTREIFEALEG
;
A
#
# COMPACT_ATOMS: atom_id res chain seq x y z
N MET A 1 33.58 1.91 1.15
CA MET A 1 32.35 2.21 1.85
C MET A 1 31.11 2.28 0.94
N ASN A 2 31.19 3.00 -0.14
CA ASN A 2 30.05 3.11 -1.05
C ASN A 2 29.69 1.77 -1.68
N ILE A 3 30.66 0.95 -1.99
CA ILE A 3 30.44 -0.36 -2.60
C ILE A 3 29.63 -1.25 -1.65
N SER A 4 30.04 -1.27 -0.39
CA SER A 4 29.37 -2.08 0.62
C SER A 4 27.92 -1.63 0.81
N ARG A 5 27.74 -0.33 0.88
CA ARG A 5 26.41 0.26 1.03
C ARG A 5 25.54 -0.01 -0.18
N THR A 6 26.10 0.11 -1.36
CA THR A 6 25.37 -0.15 -2.60
C THR A 6 24.93 -1.61 -2.67
N THR A 7 25.85 -2.53 -2.28
CA THR A 7 25.52 -3.94 -2.27
C THR A 7 24.38 -4.24 -1.30
N PHE A 8 24.43 -3.63 -0.13
CA PHE A 8 23.38 -3.83 0.87
C PHE A 8 22.05 -3.28 0.39
N ALA A 9 22.07 -2.07 -0.19
CA ALA A 9 20.86 -1.44 -0.69
C ALA A 9 20.26 -2.26 -1.84
N GLY A 10 21.12 -2.79 -2.74
CA GLY A 10 20.65 -3.63 -3.83
C GLY A 10 20.00 -4.90 -3.35
N PHE A 11 20.53 -5.47 -2.28
CA PHE A 11 19.96 -6.66 -1.68
C PHE A 11 18.57 -6.36 -1.10
N ALA A 12 18.46 -5.25 -0.36
CA ALA A 12 17.19 -4.81 0.21
C ALA A 12 16.21 -4.47 -0.91
N ASP A 13 16.70 -3.81 -1.98
CA ASP A 13 15.86 -3.47 -3.12
C ASP A 13 15.30 -4.71 -3.80
N ALA A 14 16.14 -5.76 -3.94
CA ALA A 14 15.68 -7.00 -4.56
C ALA A 14 14.58 -7.66 -3.73
N THR A 15 14.71 -7.63 -2.41
CA THR A 15 13.72 -8.18 -1.51
C THR A 15 12.43 -7.37 -1.57
N GLU A 16 12.55 -6.04 -1.53
CA GLU A 16 11.40 -5.17 -1.62
C GLU A 16 10.73 -5.28 -2.99
N GLN A 17 11.52 -5.42 -4.05
CA GLN A 17 10.95 -5.59 -5.39
C GLN A 17 10.15 -6.87 -5.48
N HIS A 18 10.63 -7.95 -4.88
CA HIS A 18 9.90 -9.21 -4.86
C HIS A 18 8.58 -9.06 -4.11
N PHE A 19 8.60 -8.33 -3.00
CA PHE A 19 7.39 -8.05 -2.25
C PHE A 19 6.42 -7.20 -3.09
N ILE A 20 6.93 -6.20 -3.79
CA ILE A 20 6.10 -5.36 -4.67
C ILE A 20 5.45 -6.21 -5.75
N ASP A 21 6.23 -7.11 -6.37
CA ASP A 21 5.70 -8.00 -7.42
C ASP A 21 4.57 -8.87 -6.88
N ARG A 22 4.74 -9.46 -5.70
CA ARG A 22 3.72 -10.30 -5.09
C ARG A 22 2.47 -9.48 -4.73
N THR A 23 2.69 -8.27 -4.24
CA THR A 23 1.57 -7.39 -3.89
C THR A 23 0.79 -6.99 -5.13
N ALA A 24 1.47 -6.65 -6.22
CA ALA A 24 0.80 -6.30 -7.47
C ALA A 24 -0.05 -7.46 -7.99
N SER A 25 0.51 -8.67 -7.95
CA SER A 25 -0.24 -9.86 -8.38
C SER A 25 -1.48 -10.09 -7.53
N PHE A 26 -1.33 -9.93 -6.22
CA PHE A 26 -2.44 -10.08 -5.29
C PHE A 26 -3.55 -9.07 -5.58
N LEU A 27 -3.18 -7.81 -5.77
CA LEU A 27 -4.16 -6.77 -6.04
C LEU A 27 -4.88 -7.02 -7.36
N LYS A 28 -4.14 -7.38 -8.40
CA LYS A 28 -4.75 -7.63 -9.70
C LYS A 28 -5.73 -8.79 -9.66
N ALA A 29 -5.41 -9.81 -8.87
CA ALA A 29 -6.27 -10.99 -8.73
C ALA A 29 -7.52 -10.71 -7.90
N ASN A 30 -7.46 -9.72 -6.99
CA ASN A 30 -8.52 -9.52 -6.01
C ASN A 30 -9.30 -8.22 -6.17
N VAL A 31 -8.83 -7.30 -7.01
CA VAL A 31 -9.51 -6.02 -7.23
C VAL A 31 -9.92 -5.94 -8.70
N PRO A 32 -11.20 -6.19 -9.00
CA PRO A 32 -11.66 -6.23 -10.40
C PRO A 32 -11.33 -4.99 -11.21
N ALA A 33 -11.35 -3.82 -10.57
CA ALA A 33 -11.08 -2.57 -11.27
C ALA A 33 -9.66 -2.52 -11.84
N LEU A 34 -8.75 -3.37 -11.36
CA LEU A 34 -7.37 -3.38 -11.84
C LEU A 34 -7.14 -4.33 -13.01
N ALA A 35 -8.15 -5.06 -13.42
CA ALA A 35 -8.00 -6.07 -14.47
C ALA A 35 -7.49 -5.46 -15.79
N GLY A 36 -7.89 -4.23 -16.09
CA GLY A 36 -7.51 -3.56 -17.33
C GLY A 36 -6.24 -2.73 -17.22
N VAL A 37 -5.63 -2.68 -16.05
CA VAL A 37 -4.41 -1.90 -15.85
C VAL A 37 -3.20 -2.72 -16.30
N SER A 38 -2.27 -2.12 -17.04
CA SER A 38 -1.10 -2.84 -17.52
C SER A 38 -0.20 -3.22 -16.35
N ASP A 39 0.57 -4.29 -16.53
CA ASP A 39 1.47 -4.76 -15.48
C ASP A 39 2.51 -3.69 -15.12
N VAL A 40 3.02 -2.97 -16.13
CA VAL A 40 4.02 -1.93 -15.89
C VAL A 40 3.44 -0.80 -15.06
N GLU A 41 2.24 -0.36 -15.39
CA GLU A 41 1.58 0.71 -14.65
C GLU A 41 1.26 0.27 -13.23
N LEU A 42 0.76 -0.95 -13.07
CA LEU A 42 0.41 -1.49 -11.77
C LEU A 42 1.64 -1.59 -10.87
N LEU A 43 2.75 -2.10 -11.40
CA LEU A 43 3.98 -2.21 -10.62
C LEU A 43 4.48 -0.84 -10.17
N SER A 44 4.41 0.15 -11.06
CA SER A 44 4.81 1.51 -10.72
C SER A 44 3.94 2.06 -9.60
N ASN A 45 2.63 1.85 -9.69
CA ASN A 45 1.70 2.33 -8.68
C ASN A 45 1.92 1.63 -7.34
N VAL A 46 2.14 0.32 -7.36
CA VAL A 46 2.38 -0.45 -6.13
C VAL A 46 3.69 -0.02 -5.48
N GLN A 47 4.72 0.23 -6.29
CA GLN A 47 5.99 0.72 -5.77
C GLN A 47 5.79 2.05 -5.01
N HIS A 48 5.04 2.96 -5.62
CA HIS A 48 4.74 4.25 -4.99
C HIS A 48 3.98 4.05 -3.67
N VAL A 49 2.97 3.20 -3.70
CA VAL A 49 2.11 2.96 -2.53
C VAL A 49 2.87 2.27 -1.41
N VAL A 50 3.73 1.31 -1.73
CA VAL A 50 4.54 0.63 -0.72
C VAL A 50 5.47 1.65 -0.04
N GLY A 51 6.10 2.52 -0.83
CA GLY A 51 6.94 3.57 -0.27
C GLY A 51 6.16 4.49 0.66
N LYS A 52 4.94 4.84 0.26
CA LYS A 52 4.08 5.69 1.08
C LYS A 52 3.70 4.98 2.38
N ALA A 53 3.33 3.71 2.31
CA ALA A 53 2.99 2.93 3.50
C ALA A 53 4.17 2.90 4.48
N ARG A 54 5.37 2.66 3.94
CA ARG A 54 6.58 2.66 4.78
C ARG A 54 6.77 4.02 5.47
N SER A 55 6.49 5.10 4.75
CA SER A 55 6.64 6.44 5.33
C SER A 55 5.64 6.70 6.47
N TYR A 56 4.51 6.02 6.46
CA TYR A 56 3.54 6.09 7.56
C TYR A 56 3.87 5.13 8.70
N GLY A 57 4.97 4.39 8.59
CA GLY A 57 5.41 3.51 9.66
C GLY A 57 4.95 2.07 9.57
N PHE A 58 4.35 1.67 8.45
CA PHE A 58 3.94 0.28 8.27
C PHE A 58 5.17 -0.54 7.90
N VAL A 59 5.54 -1.48 8.77
CA VAL A 59 6.74 -2.30 8.60
C VAL A 59 6.38 -3.72 8.17
N GLU A 60 5.36 -4.31 8.79
CA GLU A 60 4.94 -5.67 8.48
C GLU A 60 4.34 -5.74 7.09
N GLU A 61 4.71 -6.78 6.33
CA GLU A 61 4.22 -6.94 4.97
C GLU A 61 2.70 -6.98 4.91
N SER A 62 2.07 -7.68 5.87
CA SER A 62 0.61 -7.77 5.88
C SER A 62 -0.04 -6.41 6.04
N ASP A 63 0.53 -5.53 6.86
CA ASP A 63 -0.01 -4.19 7.05
C ASP A 63 0.20 -3.33 5.81
N VAL A 64 1.33 -3.49 5.14
CA VAL A 64 1.60 -2.76 3.90
C VAL A 64 0.63 -3.20 2.80
N VAL A 65 0.35 -4.50 2.71
CA VAL A 65 -0.62 -5.00 1.73
C VAL A 65 -2.00 -4.42 1.99
N ARG A 66 -2.38 -4.30 3.26
CA ARG A 66 -3.68 -3.71 3.62
C ARG A 66 -3.75 -2.25 3.20
N PHE A 67 -2.67 -1.50 3.40
CA PHE A 67 -2.59 -0.12 2.92
C PHE A 67 -2.72 -0.08 1.39
N ALA A 68 -2.03 -0.98 0.71
CA ALA A 68 -2.09 -1.05 -0.75
C ALA A 68 -3.50 -1.38 -1.24
N LEU A 69 -4.20 -2.25 -0.54
CA LEU A 69 -5.58 -2.60 -0.88
C LEU A 69 -6.49 -1.37 -0.74
N CYS A 70 -6.32 -0.60 0.34
CA CYS A 70 -7.08 0.63 0.52
C CYS A 70 -6.83 1.59 -0.64
N SER A 71 -5.58 1.73 -1.04
CA SER A 71 -5.20 2.57 -2.16
C SER A 71 -5.83 2.09 -3.47
N ALA A 72 -5.90 0.79 -3.68
CA ALA A 72 -6.51 0.23 -4.87
C ALA A 72 -8.01 0.51 -4.93
N LEU A 73 -8.66 0.56 -3.78
CA LEU A 73 -10.10 0.77 -3.72
C LEU A 73 -10.48 2.25 -3.71
N LEU A 74 -9.70 3.10 -3.05
CA LEU A 74 -10.05 4.51 -2.86
C LEU A 74 -9.23 5.47 -3.71
N GLY A 75 -8.10 5.02 -4.27
CA GLY A 75 -7.23 5.86 -5.09
C GLY A 75 -5.84 6.00 -4.50
N LEU A 76 -4.88 6.32 -5.36
CA LEU A 76 -3.47 6.39 -4.97
C LEU A 76 -3.19 7.47 -3.93
N GLU A 77 -4.03 8.50 -3.88
CA GLU A 77 -3.87 9.60 -2.95
C GLU A 77 -4.97 9.62 -1.89
N PHE A 78 -5.49 8.44 -1.54
CA PHE A 78 -6.59 8.36 -0.59
C PHE A 78 -6.22 8.93 0.78
N ASP A 79 -4.95 8.89 1.12
CA ASP A 79 -4.47 9.45 2.39
C ASP A 79 -4.61 10.96 2.45
N HIS A 80 -4.69 11.62 1.29
CA HIS A 80 -4.92 13.07 1.22
C HIS A 80 -6.38 13.38 0.90
N ASP A 81 -7.01 12.56 0.07
CA ASP A 81 -8.34 12.84 -0.43
C ASP A 81 -9.45 12.52 0.57
N PHE A 82 -9.16 11.63 1.52
CA PHE A 82 -10.15 11.21 2.51
C PHE A 82 -9.68 11.61 3.91
N PRO A 83 -10.26 12.68 4.48
CA PRO A 83 -9.83 13.18 5.80
C PRO A 83 -9.84 12.12 6.90
N GLY A 84 -10.82 11.20 6.87
CA GLY A 84 -10.86 10.12 7.85
C GLY A 84 -9.67 9.18 7.75
N ALA A 85 -9.21 8.91 6.52
CA ALA A 85 -8.03 8.08 6.31
C ALA A 85 -6.80 8.78 6.87
N ARG A 86 -6.68 10.08 6.62
CA ARG A 86 -5.56 10.85 7.14
C ARG A 86 -5.53 10.84 8.66
N GLU A 87 -6.69 11.02 9.29
CA GLU A 87 -6.76 11.00 10.75
C GLU A 87 -6.26 9.67 11.31
N ILE A 88 -6.68 8.58 10.69
CA ILE A 88 -6.24 7.25 11.12
C ILE A 88 -4.72 7.10 10.97
N LEU A 89 -4.19 7.53 9.84
CA LEU A 89 -2.76 7.39 9.56
C LEU A 89 -1.90 8.24 10.49
N GLU A 90 -2.45 9.33 11.01
CA GLU A 90 -1.73 10.23 11.92
C GLU A 90 -1.92 9.88 13.39
N MET A 91 -2.72 8.86 13.70
CA MET A 91 -2.92 8.44 15.09
C MET A 91 -1.63 7.91 15.69
N LYS A 92 -1.47 8.13 16.99
CA LYS A 92 -0.31 7.63 17.73
C LYS A 92 -0.63 6.26 18.30
N GLU A 93 -0.89 5.33 17.39
CA GLU A 93 -1.22 3.94 17.71
C GLU A 93 -0.31 3.03 16.92
N SER A 94 -0.31 1.74 17.25
CA SER A 94 0.52 0.78 16.54
C SER A 94 0.13 0.74 15.05
N ALA A 95 1.07 0.33 14.22
CA ALA A 95 0.82 0.22 12.79
C ALA A 95 -0.32 -0.77 12.51
N THR A 96 -0.33 -1.90 13.21
CA THR A 96 -1.36 -2.91 13.00
C THR A 96 -2.74 -2.39 13.39
N TYR A 97 -2.83 -1.65 14.50
CA TYR A 97 -4.12 -1.06 14.91
C TYR A 97 -4.60 -0.07 13.85
N ARG A 98 -3.70 0.78 13.36
CA ARG A 98 -4.06 1.74 12.32
C ARG A 98 -4.46 1.04 11.02
N ALA A 99 -3.80 -0.07 10.70
CA ALA A 99 -4.16 -0.86 9.52
C ALA A 99 -5.57 -1.44 9.66
N ASP A 100 -5.91 -1.92 10.85
CA ASP A 100 -7.26 -2.44 11.13
C ASP A 100 -8.31 -1.36 10.91
N LEU A 101 -8.09 -0.19 11.48
CA LEU A 101 -9.03 0.93 11.34
C LEU A 101 -9.12 1.40 9.90
N LEU A 102 -8.00 1.44 9.20
CA LEU A 102 -7.96 1.90 7.82
C LEU A 102 -8.74 0.94 6.91
N GLU A 103 -8.58 -0.34 7.13
CA GLU A 103 -9.30 -1.35 6.34
C GLU A 103 -10.80 -1.23 6.58
N TYR A 104 -11.20 -1.08 7.85
CA TYR A 104 -12.61 -0.93 8.19
C TYR A 104 -13.19 0.33 7.55
N TYR A 105 -12.49 1.47 7.70
CA TYR A 105 -12.92 2.74 7.14
C TYR A 105 -13.05 2.64 5.62
N THR A 106 -12.06 2.04 4.96
CA THR A 106 -12.06 1.89 3.52
C THR A 106 -13.25 1.05 3.05
N ARG A 107 -13.52 -0.03 3.76
CA ARG A 107 -14.64 -0.90 3.41
C ARG A 107 -15.96 -0.16 3.51
N GLU A 108 -16.14 0.63 4.59
CA GLU A 108 -17.36 1.40 4.79
C GLU A 108 -17.55 2.44 3.69
N ILE A 109 -16.47 3.14 3.33
CA ILE A 109 -16.52 4.15 2.28
C ILE A 109 -16.81 3.51 0.92
N PHE A 110 -16.11 2.43 0.62
CA PHE A 110 -16.26 1.75 -0.67
C PHE A 110 -17.68 1.23 -0.85
N GLU A 111 -18.25 0.63 0.18
CA GLU A 111 -19.62 0.12 0.13
C GLU A 111 -20.63 1.25 -0.03
N ALA A 112 -20.38 2.38 0.62
CA ALA A 112 -21.25 3.53 0.48
C ALA A 112 -21.23 4.09 -0.94
N LEU A 113 -20.05 4.10 -1.57
CA LEU A 113 -19.93 4.60 -2.94
C LEU A 113 -20.53 3.63 -3.96
N GLU A 114 -20.47 2.35 -3.67
CA GLU A 114 -21.04 1.30 -4.54
C GLU A 114 -22.54 1.24 -4.43
N GLY A 115 -23.02 1.41 -3.24
CA GLY A 115 -24.40 1.23 -2.91
C GLY A 115 -25.25 2.42 -3.13
#